data_071b2baffff448ab9e3c09ada91ca59e
#
_entry.id   071b2baffff448ab9e3c09ada91ca59e
#
_cell.length_a   1.000
_cell.length_b   1.000
_cell.length_c   1.000
_cell.angle_alpha   90.00
_cell.angle_beta   90.00
_cell.angle_gamma   90.00
#
_symmetry.space_group_name_H-M   'P 1'
#
loop_
_entity.id
_entity.type
_entity.pdbx_description
1 polymer ?
#
loop_
_entity_poly.entity_id
_entity_poly.type
_entity_poly.pdbx_seq_one_letter_code
_entity_poly.pdbx_strand_id
1 'polypeptide(L)'
;MMYNYNDLECIAMLRMKRLPFFSLCNLLRSRGLVPETVGCPVEEQVAMFIHVVGHNQRFRVVHQSFKRSIETVSRIFHQVLYAIGELRNDLMKPPSTITHPKIMGSHRWFPFLKVLSYLCVSHTCSSVCVAHIC
;
A
#
# COMPACT_ATOMS: atom_id res chain seq x y z
N MET A 1 10.77 -4.65 19.04
CA MET A 1 10.17 -4.65 17.68
C MET A 1 8.85 -3.92 17.74
N MET A 2 8.67 -2.86 16.92
CA MET A 2 7.57 -1.87 17.04
C MET A 2 6.17 -2.39 16.72
N TYR A 3 6.04 -3.59 16.18
CA TYR A 3 4.75 -4.17 15.74
C TYR A 3 4.21 -5.27 16.64
N ASN A 4 4.88 -5.56 17.77
CA ASN A 4 4.42 -6.57 18.75
C ASN A 4 3.56 -5.98 19.87
N TYR A 5 3.22 -4.71 19.78
CA TYR A 5 2.47 -3.96 20.78
C TYR A 5 0.94 -4.06 20.56
N ASN A 6 0.19 -3.38 21.43
CA ASN A 6 -1.28 -3.31 21.38
C ASN A 6 -1.78 -2.69 20.07
N ASP A 7 -3.05 -2.93 19.71
CA ASP A 7 -3.69 -2.37 18.51
C ASP A 7 -3.58 -0.84 18.44
N LEU A 8 -3.61 -0.14 19.58
CA LEU A 8 -3.48 1.32 19.64
C LEU A 8 -2.09 1.79 19.18
N GLU A 9 -1.05 1.13 19.61
CA GLU A 9 0.33 1.45 19.19
C GLU A 9 0.56 1.10 17.72
N CYS A 10 0.00 -0.02 17.27
CA CYS A 10 0.06 -0.41 15.87
C CYS A 10 -0.64 0.63 14.97
N ILE A 11 -1.79 1.14 15.37
CA ILE A 11 -2.49 2.22 14.66
C ILE A 11 -1.68 3.52 14.69
N ALA A 12 -1.07 3.86 15.82
CA ALA A 12 -0.25 5.06 15.93
C ALA A 12 0.98 5.00 15.02
N MET A 13 1.65 3.84 14.96
CA MET A 13 2.89 3.64 14.20
C MET A 13 2.68 3.29 12.73
N LEU A 14 1.67 2.46 12.41
CA LEU A 14 1.45 1.91 11.09
C LEU A 14 0.14 2.36 10.44
N ARG A 15 -0.67 3.18 11.11
CA ARG A 15 -2.00 3.64 10.63
C ARG A 15 -2.97 2.50 10.30
N MET A 16 -2.69 1.29 10.79
CA MET A 16 -3.55 0.13 10.60
C MET A 16 -3.58 -0.76 11.85
N LYS A 17 -4.65 -1.54 11.97
CA LYS A 17 -4.79 -2.52 13.05
C LYS A 17 -3.83 -3.69 12.83
N ARG A 18 -3.54 -4.41 13.92
CA ARG A 18 -2.61 -5.54 13.94
C ARG A 18 -3.03 -6.68 13.01
N LEU A 19 -4.29 -7.09 13.02
CA LEU A 19 -4.78 -8.19 12.20
C LEU A 19 -4.57 -7.96 10.68
N PRO A 20 -4.98 -6.84 10.07
CA PRO A 20 -4.71 -6.55 8.67
C PRO A 20 -3.20 -6.50 8.36
N PHE A 21 -2.38 -5.99 9.27
CA PHE A 21 -0.94 -5.94 9.10
C PHE A 21 -0.33 -7.34 8.96
N PHE A 22 -0.63 -8.24 9.90
CA PHE A 22 -0.11 -9.61 9.83
C PHE A 22 -0.70 -10.40 8.65
N SER A 23 -1.97 -10.15 8.28
CA SER A 23 -2.56 -10.75 7.08
C SER A 23 -1.81 -10.35 5.82
N LEU A 24 -1.42 -9.07 5.69
CA LEU A 24 -0.61 -8.59 4.57
C LEU A 24 0.79 -9.23 4.58
N CYS A 25 1.46 -9.30 5.73
CA CYS A 25 2.77 -9.94 5.86
C CYS A 25 2.72 -11.42 5.45
N ASN A 26 1.71 -12.15 5.90
CA ASN A 26 1.51 -13.56 5.56
C ASN A 26 1.22 -13.75 4.06
N LEU A 27 0.44 -12.87 3.46
CA LEU A 27 0.17 -12.89 2.02
C LEU A 27 1.45 -12.67 1.21
N LEU A 28 2.26 -11.67 1.56
CA LEU A 28 3.54 -11.41 0.89
C LEU A 28 4.53 -12.56 1.06
N ARG A 29 4.55 -13.18 2.25
CA ARG A 29 5.39 -14.36 2.54
C ARG A 29 4.93 -15.59 1.75
N SER A 30 3.63 -15.88 1.73
CA SER A 30 3.07 -17.04 1.02
C SER A 30 3.29 -16.98 -0.50
N ARG A 31 3.36 -15.78 -1.06
CA ARG A 31 3.64 -15.55 -2.49
C ARG A 31 5.14 -15.47 -2.80
N GLY A 32 6.00 -15.49 -1.78
CA GLY A 32 7.46 -15.37 -1.96
C GLY A 32 7.91 -14.03 -2.57
N LEU A 33 7.08 -12.97 -2.48
CA LEU A 33 7.35 -11.69 -3.11
C LEU A 33 8.37 -10.84 -2.35
N VAL A 34 8.48 -11.06 -1.04
CA VAL A 34 9.46 -10.35 -0.19
C VAL A 34 10.37 -11.40 0.43
N PRO A 35 11.68 -11.42 0.09
CA PRO A 35 12.63 -12.37 0.65
C PRO A 35 12.88 -12.04 2.13
N GLU A 36 12.85 -13.08 2.94
CA GLU A 36 13.25 -13.00 4.33
C GLU A 36 14.78 -12.98 4.41
N THR A 37 15.34 -11.94 4.98
CA THR A 37 16.78 -11.80 5.14
C THR A 37 17.19 -11.95 6.58
N VAL A 38 18.39 -12.49 6.80
CA VAL A 38 18.99 -12.61 8.16
C VAL A 38 19.06 -11.20 8.76
N GLY A 39 18.32 -10.99 9.85
CA GLY A 39 18.26 -9.70 10.55
C GLY A 39 17.21 -8.70 10.08
N CYS A 40 16.40 -9.01 9.04
CA CYS A 40 15.27 -8.17 8.63
C CYS A 40 14.10 -9.05 8.17
N PRO A 41 13.21 -9.46 9.10
CA PRO A 41 12.03 -10.27 8.79
C PRO A 41 11.03 -9.50 7.92
N VAL A 42 10.12 -10.22 7.25
CA VAL A 42 9.11 -9.63 6.36
C VAL A 42 8.28 -8.56 7.09
N GLU A 43 7.94 -8.80 8.35
CA GLU A 43 7.18 -7.85 9.18
C GLU A 43 7.90 -6.51 9.35
N GLU A 44 9.23 -6.53 9.56
CA GLU A 44 10.00 -5.30 9.66
C GLU A 44 10.08 -4.55 8.32
N GLN A 45 10.22 -5.28 7.22
CA GLN A 45 10.26 -4.70 5.87
C GLN A 45 8.93 -4.03 5.52
N VAL A 46 7.82 -4.71 5.78
CA VAL A 46 6.46 -4.18 5.56
C VAL A 46 6.17 -3.02 6.52
N ALA A 47 6.59 -3.11 7.78
CA ALA A 47 6.43 -2.02 8.75
C ALA A 47 7.15 -0.74 8.30
N MET A 48 8.40 -0.84 7.81
CA MET A 48 9.14 0.30 7.26
C MET A 48 8.40 0.94 6.07
N PHE A 49 7.89 0.12 5.15
CA PHE A 49 7.13 0.59 4.01
C PHE A 49 5.87 1.35 4.44
N ILE A 50 5.05 0.74 5.30
CA ILE A 50 3.81 1.34 5.79
C ILE A 50 4.08 2.61 6.58
N HIS A 51 5.16 2.66 7.36
CA HIS A 51 5.55 3.83 8.12
C HIS A 51 5.88 5.02 7.20
N VAL A 52 6.61 4.79 6.11
CA VAL A 52 6.89 5.81 5.09
C VAL A 52 5.59 6.31 4.46
N VAL A 53 4.74 5.41 3.98
CA VAL A 53 3.51 5.76 3.25
C VAL A 53 2.47 6.37 4.20
N GLY A 54 2.26 5.75 5.36
CA GLY A 54 1.22 6.16 6.32
C GLY A 54 1.47 7.49 7.00
N HIS A 55 2.73 7.88 7.17
CA HIS A 55 3.13 9.15 7.79
C HIS A 55 3.73 10.16 6.81
N ASN A 56 3.84 9.80 5.52
CA ASN A 56 4.48 10.64 4.50
C ASN A 56 5.88 11.12 4.93
N GLN A 57 6.65 10.22 5.53
CA GLN A 57 7.96 10.55 6.09
C GLN A 57 9.10 10.29 5.10
N ARG A 58 10.15 11.12 5.22
CA ARG A 58 11.39 10.91 4.46
C ARG A 58 12.16 9.71 5.02
N PHE A 59 12.89 9.00 4.18
CA PHE A 59 13.74 7.87 4.59
C PHE A 59 14.72 8.21 5.72
N ARG A 60 15.19 9.46 5.77
CA ARG A 60 16.07 9.96 6.86
C ARG A 60 15.44 9.90 8.26
N VAL A 61 14.12 9.99 8.36
CA VAL A 61 13.42 9.86 9.65
C VAL A 61 13.21 8.39 9.98
N VAL A 62 12.80 7.60 8.98
CA VAL A 62 12.52 6.18 9.15
C VAL A 62 13.78 5.39 9.52
N HIS A 63 14.96 5.74 8.95
CA HIS A 63 16.20 5.06 9.30
C HIS A 63 16.55 5.19 10.78
N GLN A 64 16.24 6.31 11.41
CA GLN A 64 16.47 6.51 12.85
C GLN A 64 15.53 5.64 13.69
N SER A 65 14.26 5.54 13.30
CA SER A 65 13.25 4.76 14.00
C SER A 65 13.53 3.26 13.96
N PHE A 66 14.00 2.75 12.83
CA PHE A 66 14.29 1.33 12.61
C PHE A 66 15.76 0.97 12.79
N LYS A 67 16.64 1.94 13.07
CA LYS A 67 18.10 1.74 13.22
C LYS A 67 18.72 1.01 12.01
N ARG A 68 18.30 1.37 10.81
CA ARG A 68 18.80 0.82 9.54
C ARG A 68 19.43 1.92 8.70
N SER A 69 20.36 1.61 7.79
CA SER A 69 20.92 2.61 6.89
C SER A 69 19.84 3.15 5.93
N ILE A 70 20.00 4.40 5.48
CA ILE A 70 19.06 5.03 4.54
C ILE A 70 18.96 4.21 3.25
N GLU A 71 20.07 3.68 2.79
CA GLU A 71 20.15 2.82 1.61
C GLU A 71 19.32 1.54 1.78
N THR A 72 19.45 0.89 2.95
CA THR A 72 18.66 -0.30 3.28
C THR A 72 17.16 0.02 3.30
N VAL A 73 16.76 1.14 3.93
CA VAL A 73 15.36 1.58 3.97
C VAL A 73 14.84 1.84 2.55
N SER A 74 15.61 2.52 1.70
CA SER A 74 15.24 2.78 0.31
C SER A 74 15.06 1.49 -0.49
N ARG A 75 16.02 0.58 -0.40
CA ARG A 75 15.96 -0.73 -1.08
C ARG A 75 14.73 -1.53 -0.66
N ILE A 76 14.48 -1.65 0.65
CA ILE A 76 13.33 -2.36 1.19
C ILE A 76 12.03 -1.70 0.75
N PHE A 77 11.96 -0.38 0.77
CA PHE A 77 10.78 0.37 0.32
C PHE A 77 10.40 0.01 -1.13
N HIS A 78 11.36 0.06 -2.06
CA HIS A 78 11.11 -0.28 -3.47
C HIS A 78 10.76 -1.76 -3.65
N GLN A 79 11.38 -2.65 -2.89
CA GLN A 79 11.09 -4.08 -2.94
C GLN A 79 9.66 -4.40 -2.48
N VAL A 80 9.21 -3.82 -1.36
CA VAL A 80 7.84 -4.00 -0.87
C VAL A 80 6.83 -3.30 -1.78
N LEU A 81 7.17 -2.13 -2.33
CA LEU A 81 6.32 -1.42 -3.30
C LEU A 81 6.07 -2.29 -4.54
N TYR A 82 7.12 -2.90 -5.09
CA TYR A 82 7.00 -3.84 -6.21
C TYR A 82 6.12 -5.05 -5.85
N ALA A 83 6.37 -5.66 -4.69
CA ALA A 83 5.62 -6.79 -4.20
C ALA A 83 4.11 -6.49 -4.04
N ILE A 84 3.77 -5.30 -3.53
CA ILE A 84 2.36 -4.84 -3.44
C ILE A 84 1.78 -4.59 -4.84
N GLY A 85 2.59 -4.06 -5.77
CA GLY A 85 2.20 -3.89 -7.17
C GLY A 85 1.79 -5.21 -7.83
N GLU A 86 2.49 -6.30 -7.55
CA GLU A 86 2.14 -7.64 -8.05
C GLU A 86 0.82 -8.16 -7.47
N LEU A 87 0.50 -7.79 -6.23
CA LEU A 87 -0.77 -8.17 -5.58
C LEU A 87 -1.97 -7.30 -6.01
N ARG A 88 -1.78 -6.32 -6.88
CA ARG A 88 -2.86 -5.39 -7.27
C ARG A 88 -4.12 -6.09 -7.78
N ASN A 89 -3.97 -7.16 -8.56
CA ASN A 89 -5.08 -7.89 -9.15
C ASN A 89 -5.92 -8.63 -8.09
N ASP A 90 -5.29 -9.03 -6.99
CA ASP A 90 -5.94 -9.73 -5.88
C ASP A 90 -6.58 -8.73 -4.89
N LEU A 91 -5.95 -7.57 -4.69
CA LEU A 91 -6.36 -6.59 -3.69
C LEU A 91 -7.27 -5.49 -4.23
N MET A 92 -7.13 -5.15 -5.53
CA MET A 92 -7.91 -4.09 -6.16
C MET A 92 -9.11 -4.68 -6.91
N LYS A 93 -10.29 -4.33 -6.46
CA LYS A 93 -11.51 -4.64 -7.21
C LYS A 93 -11.72 -3.59 -8.30
N PRO A 94 -12.04 -4.00 -9.53
CA PRO A 94 -12.39 -3.04 -10.57
C PRO A 94 -13.60 -2.20 -10.14
N PRO A 95 -13.65 -0.91 -10.47
CA PRO A 95 -14.78 -0.06 -10.15
C PRO A 95 -16.03 -0.58 -10.83
N SER A 96 -17.17 -0.46 -10.16
CA SER A 96 -18.47 -0.79 -10.73
C SER A 96 -18.77 0.13 -11.92
N THR A 97 -19.26 -0.43 -13.01
CA THR A 97 -19.75 0.34 -14.18
C THR A 97 -21.05 1.08 -13.86
N ILE A 98 -21.74 0.67 -12.80
CA ILE A 98 -23.00 1.29 -12.37
C ILE A 98 -22.69 2.45 -11.43
N THR A 99 -23.14 3.65 -11.80
CA THR A 99 -22.99 4.84 -10.95
C THR A 99 -23.80 4.67 -9.65
N HIS A 100 -23.17 4.88 -8.52
CA HIS A 100 -23.81 4.70 -7.22
C HIS A 100 -25.02 5.66 -7.07
N PRO A 101 -26.17 5.21 -6.51
CA PRO A 101 -27.40 6.03 -6.39
C PRO A 101 -27.19 7.38 -5.71
N LYS A 102 -26.31 7.46 -4.70
CA LYS A 102 -25.97 8.72 -4.02
C LYS A 102 -25.32 9.75 -4.96
N ILE A 103 -24.62 9.31 -6.00
CA ILE A 103 -24.02 10.19 -7.00
C ILE A 103 -25.07 10.62 -8.00
N MET A 104 -25.93 9.70 -8.44
CA MET A 104 -27.02 10.01 -9.38
C MET A 104 -28.05 10.99 -8.81
N GLY A 105 -28.35 10.89 -7.52
CA GLY A 105 -29.28 11.79 -6.82
C GLY A 105 -28.69 13.12 -6.38
N SER A 106 -27.40 13.36 -6.62
CA SER A 106 -26.75 14.60 -6.16
C SER A 106 -26.47 15.57 -7.30
N HIS A 107 -27.15 16.73 -7.30
CA HIS A 107 -26.91 17.83 -8.25
C HIS A 107 -25.45 18.33 -8.24
N ARG A 108 -24.73 18.14 -7.12
CA ARG A 108 -23.35 18.60 -6.95
C ARG A 108 -22.32 17.66 -7.60
N TRP A 109 -22.60 16.36 -7.62
CA TRP A 109 -21.65 15.35 -8.07
C TRP A 109 -21.97 14.76 -9.45
N PHE A 110 -23.21 14.78 -9.86
CA PHE A 110 -23.67 14.41 -11.18
C PHE A 110 -23.66 15.65 -12.09
N PRO A 111 -23.15 15.59 -13.36
CA PRO A 111 -22.61 14.43 -14.07
C PRO A 111 -21.09 14.18 -13.90
N PHE A 112 -20.36 15.01 -13.16
CA PHE A 112 -18.89 15.00 -13.14
C PHE A 112 -18.30 13.65 -12.70
N LEU A 113 -18.79 13.05 -11.63
CA LEU A 113 -18.28 11.76 -11.15
C LEU A 113 -18.73 10.57 -12.00
N LYS A 114 -19.75 10.72 -12.85
CA LYS A 114 -20.14 9.70 -13.80
C LYS A 114 -19.06 9.50 -14.86
N VAL A 115 -18.46 10.58 -15.35
CA VAL A 115 -17.38 10.54 -16.35
C VAL A 115 -16.12 9.89 -15.77
N LEU A 116 -15.79 10.16 -14.51
CA LEU A 116 -14.65 9.55 -13.82
C LEU A 116 -14.77 8.02 -13.73
N SER A 117 -15.95 7.48 -13.46
CA SER A 117 -16.15 6.03 -13.44
C SER A 117 -15.91 5.39 -14.81
N TYR A 118 -16.33 6.02 -15.89
CA TYR A 118 -16.08 5.53 -17.27
C TYR A 118 -14.59 5.61 -17.65
N LEU A 119 -13.90 6.69 -17.30
CA LEU A 119 -12.46 6.85 -17.57
C LEU A 119 -11.61 5.83 -16.79
N CYS A 120 -11.97 5.53 -15.57
CA CYS A 120 -11.27 4.54 -14.77
C CYS A 120 -11.40 3.13 -15.36
N VAL A 121 -12.56 2.77 -15.90
CA VAL A 121 -12.79 1.46 -16.53
C VAL A 121 -12.07 1.34 -17.86
N SER A 122 -12.01 2.41 -18.68
CA SER A 122 -11.32 2.38 -19.97
C SER A 122 -9.79 2.30 -19.84
N HIS A 123 -9.20 2.84 -18.76
CA HIS A 123 -7.76 2.78 -18.50
C HIS A 123 -7.29 1.47 -17.87
N THR A 124 -8.15 0.71 -17.20
CA THR A 124 -7.78 -0.60 -16.65
C THR A 124 -7.69 -1.70 -17.72
N CYS A 125 -8.20 -1.44 -18.93
CA CYS A 125 -8.12 -2.39 -20.05
C CYS A 125 -6.87 -2.23 -20.93
N SER A 126 -6.06 -1.20 -20.71
CA SER A 126 -4.81 -0.99 -21.45
C SER A 126 -3.62 -1.16 -20.52
N SER A 127 -2.83 -2.18 -20.81
CA SER A 127 -1.59 -2.57 -20.10
C SER A 127 -0.45 -1.54 -20.18
N VAL A 128 -0.74 -0.24 -20.11
CA VAL A 128 0.25 0.83 -20.30
C VAL A 128 0.10 1.91 -19.24
N CYS A 129 0.35 1.57 -17.99
CA CYS A 129 0.56 2.58 -16.94
C CYS A 129 1.77 2.28 -16.05
N VAL A 130 2.83 1.71 -16.62
CA VAL A 130 4.12 1.53 -15.90
C VAL A 130 5.22 2.46 -16.44
N ALA A 131 4.92 3.38 -17.35
CA ALA A 131 5.97 4.11 -18.07
C ALA A 131 6.14 5.60 -17.70
N HIS A 132 5.47 6.15 -16.70
CA HIS A 132 5.64 7.56 -16.35
C HIS A 132 5.62 7.82 -14.83
N ILE A 133 6.52 7.17 -14.09
CA ILE A 133 7.05 7.72 -12.84
C ILE A 133 8.56 7.46 -12.85
N CYS A 134 9.28 8.25 -13.59
CA CYS A 134 10.69 8.58 -13.36
C CYS A 134 10.75 9.95 -12.69
#